data_1d7edfb6c24b24ae68e91314dfdfe59f
#
_entry.id   1d7edfb6c24b24ae68e91314dfdfe59f
#
_cell.length_a   1.000
_cell.length_b   1.000
_cell.length_c   1.000
_cell.angle_alpha   90.00
_cell.angle_beta   90.00
_cell.angle_gamma   90.00
#
_symmetry.space_group_name_H-M   'P 1'
#
loop_
_entity.id
_entity.type
_entity.pdbx_description
1 polymer ?
#
loop_
_entity_poly.entity_id
_entity_poly.type
_entity_poly.pdbx_seq_one_letter_code
_entity_poly.pdbx_strand_id
1 'polypeptide(L)'
;VGRTDPIVSTGTTWKPPKRRWRWAVATIAAAMVVLIATHAIWLAALARFLVDSEAPAPADLIVVLAGDVAGNRILTGADLVRRGFAPKALISGPDGVFGRYECDFAIAYAVSRGYPESYFIAAPNQARSTAAEAQVLLPLIRQFGAHRIEIVTSNFHTRRARRIYRKQAPDLSFRFVAADDSAHPFLPENWWLDRENRKTFLMEWMKTFAGAFGM
;
A
#
# COMPACT_ATOMS: atom_id res chain seq x y z
N VAL A 1 -21.81 -35.71 -79.13
CA VAL A 1 -21.04 -34.47 -79.14
C VAL A 1 -21.33 -33.72 -77.87
N GLY A 2 -20.53 -33.94 -76.81
CA GLY A 2 -20.65 -33.27 -75.53
C GLY A 2 -19.63 -32.12 -75.44
N ARG A 3 -20.09 -30.92 -75.26
CA ARG A 3 -19.32 -29.70 -75.10
C ARG A 3 -19.07 -29.53 -73.59
N THR A 4 -17.84 -29.70 -73.15
CA THR A 4 -17.43 -29.41 -71.77
C THR A 4 -16.93 -27.97 -71.74
N ASP A 5 -17.69 -27.10 -71.07
CA ASP A 5 -17.25 -25.72 -70.81
C ASP A 5 -16.21 -25.71 -69.68
N PRO A 6 -15.12 -24.94 -69.78
CA PRO A 6 -14.11 -24.87 -68.71
C PRO A 6 -14.62 -24.02 -67.54
N ILE A 7 -14.52 -24.56 -66.32
CA ILE A 7 -14.78 -23.84 -65.08
C ILE A 7 -13.68 -22.79 -64.91
N VAL A 8 -14.05 -21.53 -65.09
CA VAL A 8 -13.18 -20.40 -64.75
C VAL A 8 -13.20 -20.17 -63.26
N SER A 9 -12.17 -20.62 -62.54
CA SER A 9 -12.00 -20.32 -61.12
C SER A 9 -11.51 -18.88 -60.97
N THR A 10 -12.39 -17.95 -60.60
CA THR A 10 -12.01 -16.59 -60.22
C THR A 10 -11.42 -16.63 -58.80
N GLY A 11 -10.11 -16.86 -58.73
CA GLY A 11 -9.36 -16.74 -57.47
C GLY A 11 -9.29 -15.29 -57.05
N THR A 12 -10.15 -14.86 -56.15
CA THR A 12 -10.07 -13.55 -55.49
C THR A 12 -8.87 -13.57 -54.54
N THR A 13 -7.72 -13.10 -54.97
CA THR A 13 -6.56 -12.91 -54.12
C THR A 13 -6.84 -11.73 -53.19
N TRP A 14 -7.23 -11.99 -51.96
CA TRP A 14 -7.34 -10.96 -50.92
C TRP A 14 -5.94 -10.39 -50.65
N LYS A 15 -5.68 -9.16 -51.08
CA LYS A 15 -4.45 -8.42 -50.72
C LYS A 15 -4.73 -7.56 -49.52
N PRO A 16 -4.15 -7.85 -48.32
CA PRO A 16 -4.34 -7.00 -47.16
C PRO A 16 -3.82 -5.57 -47.48
N PRO A 17 -4.45 -4.55 -46.96
CA PRO A 17 -4.11 -3.16 -47.20
C PRO A 17 -2.77 -2.83 -46.53
N LYS A 18 -1.65 -3.10 -47.19
CA LYS A 18 -0.28 -2.92 -46.70
C LYS A 18 0.01 -1.50 -46.18
N ARG A 19 -0.70 -0.50 -46.67
CA ARG A 19 -0.55 0.90 -46.27
C ARG A 19 -1.17 1.18 -44.90
N ARG A 20 -2.35 0.63 -44.57
CA ARG A 20 -3.03 0.84 -43.26
C ARG A 20 -2.25 0.20 -42.12
N TRP A 21 -1.65 -0.97 -42.30
CA TRP A 21 -0.81 -1.61 -41.30
C TRP A 21 0.48 -0.79 -41.04
N ARG A 22 1.15 -0.29 -42.07
CA ARG A 22 2.36 0.54 -41.83
C ARG A 22 2.07 1.76 -40.97
N TRP A 23 0.94 2.42 -41.18
CA TRP A 23 0.50 3.52 -40.30
C TRP A 23 0.15 3.06 -38.89
N ALA A 24 -0.53 1.93 -38.74
CA ALA A 24 -0.83 1.36 -37.42
C ALA A 24 0.46 1.01 -36.65
N VAL A 25 1.43 0.37 -37.32
CA VAL A 25 2.74 0.06 -36.71
C VAL A 25 3.49 1.34 -36.34
N ALA A 26 3.52 2.35 -37.22
CA ALA A 26 4.16 3.63 -36.93
C ALA A 26 3.50 4.35 -35.71
N THR A 27 2.16 4.33 -35.62
CA THR A 27 1.43 4.92 -34.49
C THR A 27 1.74 4.18 -33.19
N ILE A 28 1.75 2.84 -33.21
CA ILE A 28 2.09 2.04 -32.02
C ILE A 28 3.55 2.31 -31.61
N ALA A 29 4.48 2.36 -32.55
CA ALA A 29 5.88 2.66 -32.27
C ALA A 29 6.04 4.07 -31.66
N ALA A 30 5.37 5.07 -32.22
CA ALA A 30 5.38 6.43 -31.67
C ALA A 30 4.78 6.48 -30.27
N ALA A 31 3.63 5.81 -30.03
CA ALA A 31 3.01 5.71 -28.71
C ALA A 31 3.94 5.01 -27.69
N MET A 32 4.65 3.96 -28.12
CA MET A 32 5.61 3.26 -27.27
C MET A 32 6.80 4.15 -26.91
N VAL A 33 7.32 4.92 -27.87
CA VAL A 33 8.40 5.89 -27.62
C VAL A 33 7.94 6.94 -26.59
N VAL A 34 6.75 7.49 -26.75
CA VAL A 34 6.18 8.44 -25.79
C VAL A 34 6.01 7.80 -24.41
N LEU A 35 5.48 6.58 -24.34
CA LEU A 35 5.31 5.86 -23.08
C LEU A 35 6.65 5.63 -22.36
N ILE A 36 7.68 5.23 -23.12
CA ILE A 36 9.03 5.04 -22.56
C ILE A 36 9.63 6.39 -22.16
N ALA A 37 9.52 7.43 -22.97
CA ALA A 37 10.06 8.74 -22.63
C ALA A 37 9.41 9.38 -21.40
N THR A 38 8.14 9.07 -21.16
CA THR A 38 7.37 9.61 -20.02
C THR A 38 7.26 8.64 -18.85
N HIS A 39 7.98 7.50 -18.85
CA HIS A 39 7.82 6.45 -17.85
C HIS A 39 7.97 6.95 -16.39
N ALA A 40 8.89 7.85 -16.11
CA ALA A 40 9.09 8.40 -14.79
C ALA A 40 7.85 9.16 -14.27
N ILE A 41 7.12 9.84 -15.15
CA ILE A 41 5.94 10.62 -14.79
C ILE A 41 4.79 9.71 -14.34
N TRP A 42 4.41 8.74 -15.18
CA TRP A 42 3.26 7.88 -14.85
C TRP A 42 3.59 6.82 -13.81
N LEU A 43 4.85 6.32 -13.74
CA LEU A 43 5.28 5.44 -12.65
C LEU A 43 5.24 6.17 -11.30
N ALA A 44 5.74 7.41 -11.24
CA ALA A 44 5.65 8.23 -10.04
C ALA A 44 4.20 8.54 -9.65
N ALA A 45 3.34 8.84 -10.63
CA ALA A 45 1.91 9.09 -10.38
C ALA A 45 1.21 7.87 -9.77
N LEU A 46 1.49 6.66 -10.27
CA LEU A 46 0.96 5.41 -9.72
C LEU A 46 1.44 5.17 -8.29
N ALA A 47 2.69 5.48 -7.96
CA ALA A 47 3.20 5.32 -6.61
C ALA A 47 2.65 6.40 -5.66
N ARG A 48 2.56 7.66 -6.10
CA ARG A 48 1.94 8.74 -5.32
C ARG A 48 0.48 8.45 -4.98
N PHE A 49 -0.22 7.73 -5.85
CA PHE A 49 -1.58 7.27 -5.54
C PHE A 49 -1.65 6.38 -4.30
N LEU A 50 -0.63 5.61 -3.97
CA LEU A 50 -0.59 4.76 -2.77
C LEU A 50 -0.37 5.57 -1.49
N VAL A 51 0.24 6.75 -1.60
CA VAL A 51 0.61 7.61 -0.47
C VAL A 51 -0.51 8.61 -0.20
N ASP A 52 -1.01 8.61 1.04
CA ASP A 52 -2.05 9.52 1.52
C ASP A 52 -1.80 9.78 3.02
N SER A 53 -0.59 10.30 3.31
CA SER A 53 -0.15 10.63 4.65
C SER A 53 -0.40 12.09 4.99
N GLU A 54 -0.56 12.35 6.29
CA GLU A 54 -0.78 13.68 6.85
C GLU A 54 0.33 13.98 7.87
N ALA A 55 0.55 15.27 8.15
CA ALA A 55 1.41 15.67 9.25
C ALA A 55 0.80 15.25 10.60
N PRO A 56 1.61 14.87 11.61
CA PRO A 56 1.14 14.54 12.95
C PRO A 56 0.32 15.67 13.58
N ALA A 57 -0.69 15.32 14.37
CA ALA A 57 -1.49 16.26 15.16
C ALA A 57 -1.92 15.62 16.49
N PRO A 58 -2.28 16.42 17.52
CA PRO A 58 -2.72 15.89 18.80
C PRO A 58 -3.88 14.92 18.66
N ALA A 59 -3.73 13.74 19.26
CA ALA A 59 -4.67 12.63 19.23
C ALA A 59 -4.90 12.06 20.64
N ASP A 60 -5.95 11.27 20.78
CA ASP A 60 -6.25 10.60 22.06
C ASP A 60 -5.44 9.29 22.15
N LEU A 61 -5.11 8.69 21.03
CA LEU A 61 -4.33 7.45 20.92
C LEU A 61 -3.57 7.39 19.61
N ILE A 62 -2.32 6.90 19.66
CA ILE A 62 -1.58 6.48 18.48
C ILE A 62 -1.84 4.98 18.28
N VAL A 63 -2.01 4.54 17.03
CA VAL A 63 -2.12 3.14 16.66
C VAL A 63 -1.03 2.80 15.65
N VAL A 64 -0.16 1.88 15.98
CA VAL A 64 0.92 1.41 15.11
C VAL A 64 0.47 0.11 14.45
N LEU A 65 0.33 0.14 13.12
CA LEU A 65 -0.07 -1.03 12.35
C LEU A 65 1.08 -2.02 12.18
N ALA A 66 0.73 -3.29 12.17
CA ALA A 66 1.67 -4.40 11.99
C ALA A 66 2.29 -4.48 10.58
N GLY A 67 3.31 -5.33 10.41
CA GLY A 67 3.96 -5.61 9.13
C GLY A 67 5.16 -4.70 8.85
N ASP A 68 5.91 -4.34 9.88
CA ASP A 68 7.14 -3.56 9.77
C ASP A 68 8.34 -4.34 10.33
N VAL A 69 9.07 -5.00 9.46
CA VAL A 69 10.26 -5.79 9.83
C VAL A 69 11.43 -4.90 10.30
N ALA A 70 11.48 -3.64 9.85
CA ALA A 70 12.58 -2.73 10.19
C ALA A 70 12.37 -1.97 11.51
N GLY A 71 11.14 -1.92 12.02
CA GLY A 71 10.79 -1.23 13.25
C GLY A 71 10.58 0.29 13.10
N ASN A 72 10.47 0.79 11.86
CA ASN A 72 10.30 2.21 11.60
C ASN A 72 8.95 2.74 12.14
N ARG A 73 7.90 1.92 12.03
CA ARG A 73 6.55 2.30 12.51
C ARG A 73 6.52 2.43 14.03
N ILE A 74 7.08 1.45 14.76
CA ILE A 74 7.10 1.50 16.23
C ILE A 74 7.96 2.66 16.74
N LEU A 75 9.11 2.94 16.11
CA LEU A 75 9.96 4.06 16.50
C LEU A 75 9.27 5.40 16.20
N THR A 76 8.59 5.52 15.07
CA THR A 76 7.79 6.71 14.76
C THR A 76 6.66 6.90 15.77
N GLY A 77 5.90 5.84 16.10
CA GLY A 77 4.86 5.88 17.12
C GLY A 77 5.40 6.28 18.49
N ALA A 78 6.55 5.73 18.89
CA ALA A 78 7.22 6.06 20.14
C ALA A 78 7.69 7.53 20.18
N ASP A 79 8.23 8.04 19.08
CA ASP A 79 8.63 9.45 18.98
C ASP A 79 7.44 10.40 19.09
N LEU A 80 6.31 10.06 18.48
CA LEU A 80 5.09 10.85 18.59
C LEU A 80 4.55 10.88 20.02
N VAL A 81 4.59 9.75 20.77
CA VAL A 81 4.26 9.73 22.20
C VAL A 81 5.24 10.62 22.98
N ARG A 82 6.55 10.47 22.76
CA ARG A 82 7.58 11.28 23.42
C ARG A 82 7.37 12.78 23.19
N ARG A 83 6.93 13.17 22.00
CA ARG A 83 6.64 14.56 21.62
C ARG A 83 5.28 15.06 22.11
N GLY A 84 4.49 14.20 22.79
CA GLY A 84 3.22 14.59 23.40
C GLY A 84 2.03 14.64 22.44
N PHE A 85 2.11 14.03 21.26
CA PHE A 85 0.97 13.97 20.33
C PHE A 85 -0.17 13.08 20.86
N ALA A 86 0.13 12.03 21.63
CA ALA A 86 -0.83 11.24 22.39
C ALA A 86 -0.18 10.67 23.64
N PRO A 87 -0.97 10.27 24.66
CA PRO A 87 -0.41 9.70 25.89
C PRO A 87 0.20 8.31 25.72
N LYS A 88 -0.28 7.52 24.73
CA LYS A 88 0.16 6.13 24.50
C LYS A 88 0.02 5.72 23.04
N ALA A 89 0.73 4.64 22.69
CA ALA A 89 0.61 3.96 21.40
C ALA A 89 0.12 2.52 21.57
N LEU A 90 -0.96 2.15 20.87
CA LEU A 90 -1.49 0.80 20.73
C LEU A 90 -0.74 0.12 19.58
N ILE A 91 -0.06 -0.99 19.88
CA ILE A 91 0.81 -1.70 18.95
C ILE A 91 0.11 -2.95 18.45
N SER A 92 -0.28 -2.96 17.20
CA SER A 92 -0.85 -4.16 16.56
C SER A 92 0.18 -5.29 16.48
N GLY A 93 -0.24 -6.48 16.87
CA GLY A 93 0.63 -7.64 16.91
C GLY A 93 -0.06 -8.91 16.42
N PRO A 94 -0.12 -9.18 15.10
CA PRO A 94 -0.53 -10.47 14.61
C PRO A 94 0.43 -11.57 15.06
N ASP A 95 0.01 -12.83 14.92
CA ASP A 95 0.84 -14.01 15.18
C ASP A 95 2.19 -13.88 14.46
N GLY A 96 3.26 -13.92 15.24
CA GLY A 96 4.63 -13.84 14.77
C GLY A 96 5.29 -15.22 14.69
N VAL A 97 6.54 -15.30 15.09
CA VAL A 97 7.39 -16.48 15.02
C VAL A 97 7.49 -17.13 16.40
N PHE A 98 7.51 -18.45 16.45
CA PHE A 98 7.67 -19.25 17.68
C PHE A 98 6.67 -18.91 18.80
N GLY A 99 5.41 -18.66 18.42
CA GLY A 99 4.34 -18.37 19.39
C GLY A 99 4.41 -16.98 20.05
N ARG A 100 5.25 -16.08 19.53
CA ARG A 100 5.32 -14.66 19.94
C ARG A 100 4.54 -13.80 18.96
N TYR A 101 3.96 -12.72 19.45
CA TYR A 101 3.26 -11.74 18.63
C TYR A 101 4.21 -10.67 18.09
N GLU A 102 3.89 -10.07 16.94
CA GLU A 102 4.73 -9.00 16.36
C GLU A 102 4.86 -7.81 17.32
N CYS A 103 3.82 -7.44 18.07
CA CYS A 103 3.87 -6.37 19.05
C CYS A 103 4.90 -6.63 20.17
N ASP A 104 5.14 -7.90 20.58
CA ASP A 104 6.14 -8.22 21.60
C ASP A 104 7.55 -7.84 21.13
N PHE A 105 7.86 -8.17 19.88
CA PHE A 105 9.16 -7.84 19.28
C PHE A 105 9.30 -6.34 19.04
N ALA A 106 8.24 -5.70 18.53
CA ALA A 106 8.23 -4.27 18.25
C ALA A 106 8.45 -3.45 19.54
N ILE A 107 7.72 -3.76 20.62
CA ILE A 107 7.86 -3.06 21.89
C ILE A 107 9.27 -3.30 22.48
N ALA A 108 9.74 -4.55 22.51
CA ALA A 108 11.08 -4.86 22.99
C ALA A 108 12.17 -4.10 22.20
N TYR A 109 12.00 -3.98 20.88
CA TYR A 109 12.89 -3.20 20.04
C TYR A 109 12.87 -1.71 20.39
N ALA A 110 11.71 -1.10 20.54
CA ALA A 110 11.58 0.31 20.93
C ALA A 110 12.21 0.57 22.33
N VAL A 111 11.98 -0.33 23.28
CA VAL A 111 12.58 -0.25 24.62
C VAL A 111 14.11 -0.34 24.54
N SER A 112 14.66 -1.21 23.70
CA SER A 112 16.10 -1.30 23.47
C SER A 112 16.70 -0.02 22.85
N ARG A 113 15.85 0.82 22.23
CA ARG A 113 16.21 2.14 21.67
C ARG A 113 16.02 3.28 22.68
N GLY A 114 15.67 2.97 23.93
CA GLY A 114 15.55 3.93 25.04
C GLY A 114 14.16 4.55 25.21
N TYR A 115 13.13 4.02 24.55
CA TYR A 115 11.76 4.46 24.81
C TYR A 115 11.17 3.73 26.03
N PRO A 116 10.45 4.41 26.93
CA PRO A 116 9.79 3.77 28.07
C PRO A 116 8.75 2.75 27.62
N GLU A 117 8.74 1.56 28.23
CA GLU A 117 7.72 0.54 27.98
C GLU A 117 6.30 1.05 28.25
N SER A 118 6.17 1.97 29.20
CA SER A 118 4.90 2.63 29.56
C SER A 118 4.26 3.42 28.41
N TYR A 119 4.95 3.69 27.33
CA TYR A 119 4.41 4.33 26.13
C TYR A 119 3.49 3.40 25.34
N PHE A 120 3.65 2.08 25.51
CA PHE A 120 3.06 1.10 24.61
C PHE A 120 1.95 0.29 25.29
N ILE A 121 0.97 -0.09 24.48
CA ILE A 121 -0.07 -1.05 24.79
C ILE A 121 0.00 -2.13 23.72
N ALA A 122 0.31 -3.36 24.11
CA ALA A 122 0.32 -4.48 23.19
C ALA A 122 -1.12 -4.88 22.80
N ALA A 123 -1.35 -5.12 21.52
CA ALA A 123 -2.60 -5.62 20.97
C ALA A 123 -2.36 -6.92 20.19
N PRO A 124 -2.07 -8.04 20.87
CA PRO A 124 -1.87 -9.33 20.22
C PRO A 124 -3.15 -9.76 19.51
N ASN A 125 -3.02 -10.29 18.28
CA ASN A 125 -4.15 -10.67 17.47
C ASN A 125 -3.76 -11.76 16.44
N GLN A 126 -4.74 -12.23 15.65
CA GLN A 126 -4.53 -13.22 14.57
C GLN A 126 -4.92 -12.66 13.21
N ALA A 127 -4.90 -11.36 13.04
CA ALA A 127 -5.30 -10.72 11.80
C ALA A 127 -4.34 -11.07 10.64
N ARG A 128 -4.90 -11.47 9.51
CA ARG A 128 -4.16 -11.80 8.29
C ARG A 128 -4.33 -10.74 7.19
N SER A 129 -5.06 -9.68 7.49
CA SER A 129 -5.28 -8.56 6.57
C SER A 129 -5.52 -7.27 7.35
N THR A 130 -5.31 -6.13 6.71
CA THR A 130 -5.58 -4.82 7.33
C THR A 130 -7.05 -4.64 7.71
N ALA A 131 -7.97 -5.28 6.97
CA ALA A 131 -9.39 -5.23 7.31
C ALA A 131 -9.70 -6.04 8.59
N ALA A 132 -9.10 -7.22 8.75
CA ALA A 132 -9.21 -8.02 9.97
C ALA A 132 -8.48 -7.35 11.15
N GLU A 133 -7.33 -6.73 10.91
CA GLU A 133 -6.60 -5.95 11.90
C GLU A 133 -7.46 -4.80 12.44
N ALA A 134 -8.11 -4.05 11.57
CA ALA A 134 -9.03 -2.99 11.98
C ALA A 134 -10.20 -3.53 12.82
N GLN A 135 -10.79 -4.69 12.44
CA GLN A 135 -11.87 -5.31 13.20
C GLN A 135 -11.46 -5.66 14.65
N VAL A 136 -10.20 -6.04 14.88
CA VAL A 136 -9.67 -6.33 16.23
C VAL A 136 -9.32 -5.05 16.96
N LEU A 137 -8.70 -4.08 16.31
CA LEU A 137 -8.21 -2.86 16.98
C LEU A 137 -9.32 -1.85 17.29
N LEU A 138 -10.36 -1.74 16.46
CA LEU A 138 -11.43 -0.76 16.67
C LEU A 138 -12.19 -0.92 17.99
N PRO A 139 -12.55 -2.14 18.44
CA PRO A 139 -13.12 -2.34 19.79
C PRO A 139 -12.18 -1.88 20.89
N LEU A 140 -10.88 -2.18 20.80
CA LEU A 140 -9.88 -1.74 21.78
C LEU A 140 -9.76 -0.21 21.82
N ILE A 141 -9.70 0.44 20.65
CA ILE A 141 -9.68 1.91 20.55
C ILE A 141 -10.88 2.53 21.27
N ARG A 142 -12.08 2.00 21.04
CA ARG A 142 -13.30 2.46 21.73
C ARG A 142 -13.27 2.20 23.24
N GLN A 143 -12.69 1.08 23.69
CA GLN A 143 -12.52 0.77 25.10
C GLN A 143 -11.62 1.79 25.82
N PHE A 144 -10.64 2.37 25.13
CA PHE A 144 -9.82 3.46 25.65
C PHE A 144 -10.52 4.83 25.61
N GLY A 145 -11.75 4.92 25.09
CA GLY A 145 -12.47 6.19 24.94
C GLY A 145 -11.83 7.14 23.92
N ALA A 146 -11.00 6.61 23.01
CA ALA A 146 -10.32 7.42 22.01
C ALA A 146 -11.25 7.73 20.83
N HIS A 147 -11.33 9.01 20.46
CA HIS A 147 -12.11 9.49 19.32
C HIS A 147 -11.24 10.05 18.20
N ARG A 148 -10.08 10.63 18.53
CA ARG A 148 -9.07 11.13 17.59
C ARG A 148 -7.90 10.18 17.60
N ILE A 149 -7.71 9.46 16.51
CA ILE A 149 -6.73 8.40 16.38
C ILE A 149 -5.67 8.79 15.34
N GLU A 150 -4.41 8.67 15.70
CA GLU A 150 -3.31 8.80 14.77
C GLU A 150 -2.76 7.42 14.42
N ILE A 151 -2.94 7.01 13.15
CA ILE A 151 -2.48 5.70 12.66
C ILE A 151 -1.12 5.85 12.00
N VAL A 152 -0.12 5.16 12.55
CA VAL A 152 1.24 5.09 12.00
C VAL A 152 1.39 3.83 11.17
N THR A 153 1.79 4.01 9.92
CA THR A 153 2.07 2.91 8.99
C THR A 153 3.08 3.35 7.92
N SER A 154 3.55 2.44 7.06
CA SER A 154 4.43 2.82 5.94
C SER A 154 3.71 3.72 4.95
N ASN A 155 4.44 4.64 4.31
CA ASN A 155 3.88 5.65 3.41
C ASN A 155 3.03 5.04 2.29
N PHE A 156 3.52 4.00 1.60
CA PHE A 156 2.82 3.29 0.53
C PHE A 156 1.54 2.59 0.98
N HIS A 157 1.36 2.38 2.28
CA HIS A 157 0.20 1.70 2.87
C HIS A 157 -0.89 2.68 3.35
N THR A 158 -0.58 3.95 3.50
CA THR A 158 -1.46 4.95 4.13
C THR A 158 -2.83 5.06 3.47
N ARG A 159 -2.91 5.11 2.13
CA ARG A 159 -4.20 5.19 1.40
C ARG A 159 -5.09 3.98 1.62
N ARG A 160 -4.52 2.77 1.56
CA ARG A 160 -5.31 1.54 1.77
C ARG A 160 -5.79 1.43 3.22
N ALA A 161 -4.94 1.71 4.18
CA ALA A 161 -5.32 1.74 5.60
C ALA A 161 -6.43 2.77 5.85
N ARG A 162 -6.29 4.01 5.33
CA ARG A 162 -7.30 5.06 5.44
C ARG A 162 -8.67 4.62 4.94
N ARG A 163 -8.71 4.02 3.74
CA ARG A 163 -9.97 3.54 3.17
C ARG A 163 -10.64 2.50 4.06
N ILE A 164 -9.87 1.57 4.61
CA ILE A 164 -10.36 0.47 5.44
C ILE A 164 -10.88 1.00 6.78
N TYR A 165 -10.09 1.76 7.51
CA TYR A 165 -10.45 2.26 8.85
C TYR A 165 -11.63 3.23 8.80
N ARG A 166 -11.65 4.18 7.86
CA ARG A 166 -12.78 5.10 7.70
C ARG A 166 -14.07 4.40 7.29
N LYS A 167 -13.99 3.32 6.51
CA LYS A 167 -15.17 2.52 6.14
C LYS A 167 -15.71 1.73 7.34
N GLN A 168 -14.84 1.19 8.21
CA GLN A 168 -15.26 0.35 9.33
C GLN A 168 -15.67 1.15 10.57
N ALA A 169 -15.18 2.37 10.73
CA ALA A 169 -15.50 3.23 11.88
C ALA A 169 -15.66 4.69 11.43
N PRO A 170 -16.76 5.04 10.74
CA PRO A 170 -17.01 6.41 10.29
C PRO A 170 -17.29 7.38 11.44
N ASP A 171 -17.54 6.88 12.63
CA ASP A 171 -17.75 7.58 13.90
C ASP A 171 -16.46 8.11 14.54
N LEU A 172 -15.30 7.58 14.11
CA LEU A 172 -13.99 7.96 14.64
C LEU A 172 -13.22 8.86 13.68
N SER A 173 -12.41 9.75 14.24
CA SER A 173 -11.54 10.65 13.49
C SER A 173 -10.16 10.03 13.33
N PHE A 174 -9.77 9.71 12.11
CA PHE A 174 -8.49 9.09 11.78
C PHE A 174 -7.58 10.04 11.01
N ARG A 175 -6.34 10.16 11.48
CA ARG A 175 -5.20 10.75 10.78
C ARG A 175 -4.18 9.65 10.47
N PHE A 176 -3.58 9.69 9.29
CA PHE A 176 -2.62 8.67 8.85
C PHE A 176 -1.25 9.30 8.66
N VAL A 177 -0.30 8.84 9.45
CA VAL A 177 1.08 9.31 9.45
C VAL A 177 1.98 8.25 8.86
N ALA A 178 2.81 8.64 7.92
CA ALA A 178 3.84 7.77 7.37
C ALA A 178 4.95 7.58 8.41
N ALA A 179 5.36 6.34 8.62
CA ALA A 179 6.57 6.04 9.40
C ALA A 179 7.81 6.64 8.72
N ASP A 180 8.73 7.13 9.52
CA ASP A 180 10.03 7.61 9.05
C ASP A 180 10.91 6.40 8.67
N ASP A 181 11.07 6.19 7.37
CA ASP A 181 11.95 5.16 6.81
C ASP A 181 13.10 5.82 6.07
N SER A 182 13.96 6.50 6.83
CA SER A 182 15.10 7.23 6.28
C SER A 182 16.20 6.31 5.72
N ALA A 183 16.27 5.05 6.17
CA ALA A 183 17.27 4.08 5.70
C ALA A 183 16.93 3.49 4.32
N HIS A 184 15.65 3.16 4.08
CA HIS A 184 15.18 2.53 2.84
C HIS A 184 13.84 3.11 2.38
N PRO A 185 13.78 4.41 2.06
CA PRO A 185 12.52 5.07 1.80
C PRO A 185 11.86 4.54 0.51
N PHE A 186 10.54 4.30 0.59
CA PHE A 186 9.75 4.13 -0.61
C PHE A 186 9.44 5.52 -1.17
N LEU A 187 10.21 5.94 -2.19
CA LEU A 187 10.04 7.23 -2.84
C LEU A 187 9.23 7.05 -4.14
N PRO A 188 8.09 7.72 -4.30
CA PRO A 188 7.27 7.66 -5.51
C PRO A 188 8.01 8.02 -6.78
N GLU A 189 9.07 8.80 -6.69
CA GLU A 189 9.83 9.33 -7.83
C GLU A 189 10.86 8.35 -8.40
N ASN A 190 11.21 7.27 -7.68
CA ASN A 190 12.29 6.36 -8.08
C ASN A 190 12.12 4.90 -7.60
N TRP A 191 10.94 4.52 -7.10
CA TRP A 191 10.68 3.16 -6.56
C TRP A 191 11.06 2.03 -7.54
N TRP A 192 10.99 2.28 -8.85
CA TRP A 192 11.31 1.28 -9.87
C TRP A 192 12.81 0.98 -9.99
N LEU A 193 13.68 1.80 -9.39
CA LEU A 193 15.13 1.59 -9.39
C LEU A 193 15.57 0.57 -8.35
N ASP A 194 14.81 0.42 -7.26
CA ASP A 194 15.10 -0.52 -6.18
C ASP A 194 14.26 -1.80 -6.27
N ARG A 195 14.88 -2.96 -5.97
CA ARG A 195 14.21 -4.27 -6.07
C ARG A 195 13.10 -4.44 -5.04
N GLU A 196 13.33 -4.05 -3.80
CA GLU A 196 12.37 -4.24 -2.71
C GLU A 196 11.20 -3.25 -2.86
N ASN A 197 11.48 -2.02 -3.30
CA ASN A 197 10.44 -1.05 -3.60
C ASN A 197 9.54 -1.50 -4.78
N ARG A 198 10.10 -2.20 -5.79
CA ARG A 198 9.28 -2.81 -6.87
C ARG A 198 8.34 -3.88 -6.33
N LYS A 199 8.81 -4.75 -5.43
CA LYS A 199 7.95 -5.77 -4.79
C LYS A 199 6.86 -5.12 -3.96
N THR A 200 7.23 -4.14 -3.14
CA THR A 200 6.32 -3.38 -2.30
C THR A 200 5.22 -2.73 -3.13
N PHE A 201 5.57 -2.04 -4.21
CA PHE A 201 4.63 -1.41 -5.12
C PHE A 201 3.65 -2.41 -5.73
N LEU A 202 4.14 -3.50 -6.30
CA LEU A 202 3.29 -4.54 -6.90
C LEU A 202 2.35 -5.18 -5.89
N MET A 203 2.87 -5.56 -4.71
CA MET A 203 2.09 -6.17 -3.65
C MET A 203 1.01 -5.22 -3.12
N GLU A 204 1.32 -3.93 -2.97
CA GLU A 204 0.36 -2.97 -2.46
C GLU A 204 -0.75 -2.67 -3.47
N TRP A 205 -0.42 -2.60 -4.77
CA TRP A 205 -1.42 -2.51 -5.82
C TRP A 205 -2.31 -3.75 -5.88
N MET A 206 -1.75 -4.96 -5.80
CA MET A 206 -2.53 -6.20 -5.77
C MET A 206 -3.51 -6.21 -4.59
N LYS A 207 -3.07 -5.85 -3.37
CA LYS A 207 -3.94 -5.74 -2.19
C LYS A 207 -5.00 -4.65 -2.35
N THR A 208 -4.66 -3.54 -3.00
CA THR A 208 -5.59 -2.45 -3.25
C THR A 208 -6.70 -2.86 -4.22
N PHE A 209 -6.36 -3.57 -5.31
CA PHE A 209 -7.33 -4.14 -6.24
C PHE A 209 -8.17 -5.23 -5.59
N ALA A 210 -7.56 -6.21 -4.93
CA ALA A 210 -8.28 -7.28 -4.23
C ALA A 210 -9.32 -6.70 -3.26
N GLY A 211 -8.93 -5.72 -2.45
CA GLY A 211 -9.84 -5.04 -1.53
C GLY A 211 -10.94 -4.20 -2.21
N ALA A 212 -10.78 -3.79 -3.49
CA ALA A 212 -11.84 -3.14 -4.25
C ALA A 212 -12.92 -4.11 -4.72
N PHE A 213 -12.57 -5.38 -4.92
CA PHE A 213 -13.48 -6.47 -5.31
C PHE A 213 -14.00 -7.30 -4.12
N GLY A 214 -13.74 -6.87 -2.88
CA GLY A 214 -14.25 -7.53 -1.68
C GLY A 214 -13.51 -8.82 -1.30
N MET A 215 -12.32 -9.03 -1.87
CA MET A 215 -11.43 -10.17 -1.56
C MET A 215 -10.42 -9.82 -0.47
#